data_9cd46930258b1d854b26aed24c0c16d1
#
_entry.id   9cd46930258b1d854b26aed24c0c16d1
#
_cell.length_a   1.000
_cell.length_b   1.000
_cell.length_c   1.000
_cell.angle_alpha   90.00
_cell.angle_beta   90.00
_cell.angle_gamma   90.00
#
_symmetry.space_group_name_H-M   'P 1'
#
loop_
_entity.id
_entity.type
_entity.pdbx_description
1 polymer ?
#
loop_
_entity_poly.entity_id
_entity_poly.type
_entity_poly.pdbx_seq_one_letter_code
_entity_poly.pdbx_strand_id
1 'polypeptide(L)'
;MNEQEALPYYKMFEDATGIKVTYVRASDTALFSRILIEHRARQRTWDLVVTTPVNRLPDEVLLQFEPSEAKNVIPQARGPNKRWYGVYANYNTPAYNTNLVKKDDLPKTYEDFLTRKDLVGRVAIDKSDTEWLSAIFEHYGEQRGRKLAQDIATTLKPILTEGHLLLARSVGAGEYAVALNNYTNLTLNVKLAGAPTDYWALDPVALIFGSVGINSQAPHPKTALLATNFVLSKQSQQFLTQFGRLPTRLDVDTNPPGVMQVLHQKKVLPAVFSADEQKKWNTVFNEIFRPR
;
A
#
# COMPACT_ATOMS: atom_id res chain seq x y z
N MET A 1 6.85 -6.63 0.05
CA MET A 1 8.19 -6.15 0.51
C MET A 1 9.20 -6.22 -0.64
N ASN A 2 10.17 -5.29 -0.71
CA ASN A 2 11.30 -5.41 -1.63
C ASN A 2 12.35 -6.40 -1.06
N GLU A 3 13.38 -6.75 -1.84
CA GLU A 3 14.35 -7.77 -1.43
C GLU A 3 15.24 -7.32 -0.26
N GLN A 4 15.60 -6.05 -0.23
CA GLN A 4 16.40 -5.46 0.86
C GLN A 4 15.69 -5.51 2.21
N GLU A 5 14.35 -5.46 2.21
CA GLU A 5 13.52 -5.64 3.40
C GLU A 5 13.31 -7.13 3.72
N ALA A 6 13.01 -7.94 2.69
CA ALA A 6 12.55 -9.30 2.85
C ALA A 6 13.63 -10.24 3.40
N LEU A 7 14.86 -10.16 2.88
CA LEU A 7 15.94 -11.07 3.30
C LEU A 7 16.29 -10.98 4.79
N PRO A 8 16.58 -9.78 5.35
CA PRO A 8 16.84 -9.67 6.78
C PRO A 8 15.58 -9.97 7.63
N TYR A 9 14.39 -9.74 7.09
CA TYR A 9 13.13 -10.07 7.76
C TYR A 9 12.92 -11.57 7.90
N TYR A 10 13.20 -12.35 6.85
CA TYR A 10 13.14 -13.82 6.91
C TYR A 10 14.21 -14.38 7.84
N LYS A 11 15.42 -13.81 7.78
CA LYS A 11 16.50 -14.20 8.69
C LYS A 11 16.15 -14.00 10.16
N MET A 12 15.46 -12.91 10.50
CA MET A 12 14.97 -12.67 11.86
C MET A 12 14.04 -13.79 12.35
N PHE A 13 13.15 -14.29 11.48
CA PHE A 13 12.27 -15.42 11.81
C PHE A 13 13.07 -16.70 11.97
N GLU A 14 14.02 -16.98 11.07
CA GLU A 14 14.88 -18.15 11.14
C GLU A 14 15.72 -18.18 12.42
N ASP A 15 16.32 -17.05 12.78
CA ASP A 15 17.13 -16.92 13.99
C ASP A 15 16.31 -17.10 15.27
N ALA A 16 15.05 -16.62 15.27
CA ALA A 16 14.16 -16.72 16.42
C ALA A 16 13.55 -18.11 16.61
N THR A 17 13.42 -18.90 15.53
CA THR A 17 12.64 -20.15 15.57
C THR A 17 13.43 -21.39 15.16
N GLY A 18 14.58 -21.24 14.51
CA GLY A 18 15.34 -22.34 13.87
C GLY A 18 14.68 -22.88 12.60
N ILE A 19 13.55 -22.31 12.16
CA ILE A 19 12.79 -22.78 10.99
C ILE A 19 13.28 -22.04 9.73
N LYS A 20 13.70 -22.80 8.72
CA LYS A 20 14.14 -22.22 7.44
C LYS A 20 12.99 -21.70 6.61
N VAL A 21 13.18 -20.54 5.97
CA VAL A 21 12.22 -19.90 5.07
C VAL A 21 12.64 -20.11 3.62
N THR A 22 11.81 -20.83 2.88
CA THR A 22 11.89 -20.82 1.41
C THR A 22 10.86 -19.83 0.87
N TYR A 23 11.27 -18.92 0.00
CA TYR A 23 10.38 -17.86 -0.47
C TYR A 23 10.40 -17.70 -1.99
N VAL A 24 9.28 -17.21 -2.51
CA VAL A 24 9.13 -16.78 -3.91
C VAL A 24 8.65 -15.34 -3.90
N ARG A 25 9.29 -14.50 -4.73
CA ARG A 25 8.84 -13.13 -4.98
C ARG A 25 8.42 -12.98 -6.43
N ALA A 26 7.27 -12.37 -6.63
CA ALA A 26 6.73 -12.05 -7.94
C ALA A 26 5.88 -10.76 -7.83
N SER A 27 5.47 -10.21 -8.97
CA SER A 27 4.43 -9.17 -8.99
C SER A 27 3.12 -9.73 -8.42
N ASP A 28 2.27 -8.87 -7.86
CA ASP A 28 0.98 -9.28 -7.29
C ASP A 28 0.16 -10.10 -8.31
N THR A 29 0.11 -9.67 -9.58
CA THR A 29 -0.62 -10.39 -10.63
C THR A 29 -0.06 -11.80 -10.89
N ALA A 30 1.27 -11.94 -10.98
CA ALA A 30 1.91 -13.23 -11.19
C ALA A 30 1.74 -14.16 -9.99
N LEU A 31 1.87 -13.61 -8.77
CA LEU A 31 1.67 -14.35 -7.53
C LEU A 31 0.23 -14.85 -7.39
N PHE A 32 -0.75 -14.01 -7.69
CA PHE A 32 -2.17 -14.40 -7.68
C PHE A 32 -2.49 -15.50 -8.66
N SER A 33 -2.04 -15.36 -9.90
CA SER A 33 -2.25 -16.38 -10.94
C SER A 33 -1.66 -17.71 -10.51
N ARG A 34 -0.45 -17.71 -9.96
CA ARG A 34 0.22 -18.90 -9.46
C ARG A 34 -0.55 -19.52 -8.28
N ILE A 35 -0.94 -18.76 -7.28
CA ILE A 35 -1.72 -19.22 -6.12
C ILE A 35 -3.01 -19.91 -6.57
N LEU A 36 -3.77 -19.30 -7.49
CA LEU A 36 -5.02 -19.87 -7.97
C LEU A 36 -4.83 -21.16 -8.77
N ILE A 37 -3.78 -21.23 -9.59
CA ILE A 37 -3.45 -22.45 -10.36
C ILE A 37 -3.06 -23.58 -9.40
N GLU A 38 -2.15 -23.32 -8.47
CA GLU A 38 -1.66 -24.31 -7.49
C GLU A 38 -2.80 -24.78 -6.57
N HIS A 39 -3.66 -23.87 -6.13
CA HIS A 39 -4.83 -24.20 -5.30
C HIS A 39 -5.80 -25.15 -6.02
N ARG A 40 -6.16 -24.84 -7.28
CA ARG A 40 -7.03 -25.68 -8.12
C ARG A 40 -6.43 -27.06 -8.40
N ALA A 41 -5.12 -27.10 -8.58
CA ALA A 41 -4.37 -28.34 -8.79
C ALA A 41 -4.11 -29.12 -7.47
N ARG A 42 -4.56 -28.60 -6.32
CA ARG A 42 -4.31 -29.15 -4.97
C ARG A 42 -2.82 -29.32 -4.66
N GLN A 43 -1.99 -28.45 -5.22
CA GLN A 43 -0.55 -28.45 -4.96
C GLN A 43 -0.27 -27.73 -3.63
N ARG A 44 0.32 -28.45 -2.68
CA ARG A 44 0.67 -27.95 -1.35
C ARG A 44 2.10 -27.40 -1.34
N THR A 45 2.34 -26.33 -2.10
CA THR A 45 3.68 -25.80 -2.36
C THR A 45 4.03 -24.56 -1.53
N TRP A 46 3.05 -23.97 -0.85
CA TRP A 46 3.25 -22.79 -0.03
C TRP A 46 2.41 -22.81 1.25
N ASP A 47 2.94 -22.21 2.32
CA ASP A 47 2.30 -22.14 3.63
C ASP A 47 1.52 -20.84 3.84
N LEU A 48 2.14 -19.71 3.55
CA LEU A 48 1.52 -18.39 3.70
C LEU A 48 1.94 -17.44 2.57
N VAL A 49 1.16 -16.39 2.38
CA VAL A 49 1.44 -15.30 1.45
C VAL A 49 1.43 -13.96 2.18
N VAL A 50 2.36 -13.06 1.83
CA VAL A 50 2.36 -11.66 2.28
C VAL A 50 2.35 -10.76 1.04
N THR A 51 1.21 -10.13 0.75
CA THR A 51 1.06 -9.22 -0.38
C THR A 51 -0.06 -8.21 -0.12
N THR A 52 -0.13 -7.14 -0.89
CA THR A 52 -1.16 -6.10 -0.73
C THR A 52 -2.56 -6.64 -0.97
N PRO A 53 -2.86 -7.35 -2.08
CA PRO A 53 -4.24 -7.72 -2.39
C PRO A 53 -4.67 -9.10 -1.85
N VAL A 54 -4.14 -9.56 -0.70
CA VAL A 54 -4.56 -10.87 -0.10
C VAL A 54 -6.07 -10.98 0.05
N ASN A 55 -6.73 -9.90 0.40
CA ASN A 55 -8.18 -9.83 0.54
C ASN A 55 -8.97 -10.09 -0.76
N ARG A 56 -8.31 -10.13 -1.91
CA ARG A 56 -8.93 -10.43 -3.22
C ARG A 56 -8.85 -11.90 -3.59
N LEU A 57 -8.11 -12.70 -2.82
CA LEU A 57 -8.12 -14.15 -3.00
C LEU A 57 -9.49 -14.71 -2.61
N PRO A 58 -10.02 -15.70 -3.35
CA PRO A 58 -11.25 -16.38 -2.96
C PRO A 58 -11.15 -16.97 -1.56
N ASP A 59 -12.24 -16.96 -0.82
CA ASP A 59 -12.29 -17.39 0.57
C ASP A 59 -11.78 -18.83 0.79
N GLU A 60 -12.02 -19.71 -0.18
CA GLU A 60 -11.58 -21.12 -0.14
C GLU A 60 -10.06 -21.27 -0.23
N VAL A 61 -9.35 -20.29 -0.76
CA VAL A 61 -7.88 -20.31 -0.89
C VAL A 61 -7.19 -20.07 0.45
N LEU A 62 -7.82 -19.30 1.32
CA LEU A 62 -7.23 -18.90 2.59
C LEU A 62 -7.86 -19.65 3.76
N LEU A 63 -7.00 -20.14 4.66
CA LEU A 63 -7.41 -20.72 5.93
C LEU A 63 -8.03 -19.62 6.81
N GLN A 64 -9.09 -19.96 7.53
CA GLN A 64 -9.59 -19.13 8.64
C GLN A 64 -8.73 -19.38 9.88
N PHE A 65 -8.16 -18.35 10.49
CA PHE A 65 -7.27 -18.46 11.63
C PHE A 65 -7.30 -17.22 12.52
N GLU A 66 -6.85 -17.36 13.75
CA GLU A 66 -6.77 -16.26 14.71
C GLU A 66 -5.39 -16.25 15.39
N PRO A 67 -4.44 -15.42 14.90
CA PRO A 67 -3.14 -15.30 15.55
C PRO A 67 -3.29 -14.56 16.89
N SER A 68 -2.48 -14.95 17.89
CA SER A 68 -2.50 -14.32 19.22
C SER A 68 -2.17 -12.82 19.17
N GLU A 69 -1.38 -12.41 18.18
CA GLU A 69 -1.01 -11.00 17.92
C GLU A 69 -2.13 -10.17 17.30
N ALA A 70 -3.20 -10.79 16.79
CA ALA A 70 -4.31 -10.06 16.15
C ALA A 70 -4.92 -8.97 17.03
N LYS A 71 -4.98 -9.19 18.36
CA LYS A 71 -5.51 -8.21 19.32
C LYS A 71 -4.75 -6.89 19.37
N ASN A 72 -3.48 -6.90 18.97
CA ASN A 72 -2.58 -5.76 18.98
C ASN A 72 -2.58 -4.97 17.65
N VAL A 73 -3.22 -5.51 16.61
CA VAL A 73 -3.35 -4.89 15.29
C VAL A 73 -4.62 -4.05 15.24
N ILE A 74 -4.58 -2.92 14.56
CA ILE A 74 -5.77 -2.05 14.39
C ILE A 74 -6.95 -2.82 13.79
N PRO A 75 -8.20 -2.51 14.17
CA PRO A 75 -9.37 -3.25 13.69
C PRO A 75 -9.49 -3.33 12.17
N GLN A 76 -9.17 -2.25 11.46
CA GLN A 76 -9.24 -2.16 9.99
C GLN A 76 -8.25 -3.12 9.29
N ALA A 77 -7.17 -3.51 9.98
CA ALA A 77 -6.17 -4.45 9.46
C ALA A 77 -6.50 -5.92 9.80
N ARG A 78 -7.71 -6.21 10.26
CA ARG A 78 -8.20 -7.57 10.56
C ARG A 78 -9.25 -7.94 9.52
N GLY A 79 -8.96 -8.94 8.71
CA GLY A 79 -9.90 -9.43 7.71
C GLY A 79 -11.24 -9.84 8.31
N PRO A 80 -12.40 -9.47 7.72
CA PRO A 80 -13.72 -9.68 8.30
C PRO A 80 -14.00 -11.16 8.59
N ASN A 81 -13.46 -12.08 7.79
CA ASN A 81 -13.64 -13.53 7.93
C ASN A 81 -12.45 -14.20 8.64
N LYS A 82 -11.58 -13.45 9.34
CA LYS A 82 -10.36 -13.97 9.97
C LYS A 82 -9.47 -14.79 9.02
N ARG A 83 -9.37 -14.38 7.75
CA ARG A 83 -8.58 -15.07 6.73
C ARG A 83 -7.28 -14.35 6.37
N TRP A 84 -7.17 -13.07 6.78
CA TRP A 84 -5.97 -12.28 6.57
C TRP A 84 -5.82 -11.22 7.66
N TYR A 85 -4.58 -10.77 7.87
CA TYR A 85 -4.22 -9.70 8.81
C TYR A 85 -3.19 -8.77 8.18
N GLY A 86 -3.37 -7.47 8.36
CA GLY A 86 -2.42 -6.46 7.89
C GLY A 86 -1.11 -6.51 8.66
N VAL A 87 -0.02 -6.66 7.95
CA VAL A 87 1.36 -6.64 8.48
C VAL A 87 1.91 -5.23 8.53
N TYR A 88 1.62 -4.44 7.51
CA TYR A 88 1.96 -3.03 7.42
C TYR A 88 0.87 -2.27 6.65
N ALA A 89 0.79 -0.97 6.91
CA ALA A 89 -0.17 -0.08 6.27
C ALA A 89 0.50 0.71 5.15
N ASN A 90 -0.22 0.92 4.05
CA ASN A 90 0.11 1.85 2.99
C ASN A 90 -0.95 2.96 2.99
N TYR A 91 -0.57 4.15 3.42
CA TYR A 91 -1.41 5.35 3.32
C TYR A 91 -1.06 6.08 2.02
N ASN A 92 -2.06 6.36 1.24
CA ASN A 92 -1.90 7.07 -0.01
C ASN A 92 -1.94 8.57 0.23
N THR A 93 -0.83 9.24 -0.05
CA THR A 93 -0.70 10.68 0.10
C THR A 93 0.02 11.26 -1.12
N PRO A 94 -0.20 12.51 -1.46
CA PRO A 94 0.69 13.21 -2.37
C PRO A 94 2.13 13.27 -1.81
N ALA A 95 3.10 13.25 -2.74
CA ALA A 95 4.52 13.45 -2.46
C ALA A 95 5.10 14.55 -3.35
N TYR A 96 6.12 15.27 -2.90
CA TYR A 96 6.71 16.38 -3.65
C TYR A 96 8.23 16.39 -3.51
N ASN A 97 8.89 16.98 -4.50
CA ASN A 97 10.31 17.27 -4.44
C ASN A 97 10.52 18.59 -3.69
N THR A 98 11.24 18.56 -2.59
CA THR A 98 11.44 19.72 -1.69
C THR A 98 12.32 20.82 -2.28
N ASN A 99 13.08 20.53 -3.34
CA ASN A 99 13.86 21.53 -4.08
C ASN A 99 13.02 22.23 -5.15
N LEU A 100 11.92 21.61 -5.62
CA LEU A 100 11.10 22.12 -6.72
C LEU A 100 9.81 22.78 -6.25
N VAL A 101 9.28 22.38 -5.10
CA VAL A 101 8.05 22.92 -4.52
C VAL A 101 8.31 23.27 -3.05
N LYS A 102 7.99 24.50 -2.66
CA LYS A 102 8.08 24.92 -1.27
C LYS A 102 6.90 24.37 -0.45
N LYS A 103 7.15 24.05 0.80
CA LYS A 103 6.14 23.51 1.70
C LYS A 103 4.93 24.44 1.85
N ASP A 104 5.15 25.75 1.89
CA ASP A 104 4.09 26.75 2.06
C ASP A 104 3.20 26.90 0.82
N ASP A 105 3.69 26.44 -0.35
CA ASP A 105 2.97 26.47 -1.62
C ASP A 105 2.20 25.19 -1.90
N LEU A 106 2.20 24.22 -0.97
CA LEU A 106 1.51 22.95 -1.17
C LEU A 106 -0.02 23.13 -1.15
N PRO A 107 -0.75 22.49 -2.08
CA PRO A 107 -2.20 22.46 -2.07
C PRO A 107 -2.75 21.93 -0.75
N LYS A 108 -3.84 22.51 -0.27
CA LYS A 108 -4.53 22.11 0.99
C LYS A 108 -5.66 21.13 0.74
N THR A 109 -6.16 21.09 -0.49
CA THR A 109 -7.19 20.16 -0.98
C THR A 109 -6.79 19.63 -2.37
N TYR A 110 -7.47 18.61 -2.85
CA TYR A 110 -7.27 18.14 -4.22
C TYR A 110 -7.80 19.14 -5.26
N GLU A 111 -8.79 19.96 -4.92
CA GLU A 111 -9.29 21.03 -5.80
C GLU A 111 -8.27 22.14 -6.00
N ASP A 112 -7.45 22.46 -4.99
CA ASP A 112 -6.44 23.50 -5.10
C ASP A 112 -5.41 23.23 -6.20
N PHE A 113 -5.18 21.95 -6.53
CA PHE A 113 -4.32 21.58 -7.65
C PHE A 113 -4.77 22.16 -8.99
N LEU A 114 -6.07 22.40 -9.19
CA LEU A 114 -6.62 22.93 -10.43
C LEU A 114 -6.16 24.37 -10.69
N THR A 115 -5.69 25.08 -9.68
CA THR A 115 -5.17 26.46 -9.78
C THR A 115 -3.65 26.51 -9.99
N ARG A 116 -2.93 25.39 -9.81
CA ARG A 116 -1.46 25.28 -9.86
C ARG A 116 -0.95 25.11 -11.29
N LYS A 117 -0.95 26.21 -12.04
CA LYS A 117 -0.45 26.24 -13.43
C LYS A 117 1.02 25.86 -13.55
N ASP A 118 1.81 26.11 -12.51
CA ASP A 118 3.23 25.76 -12.42
C ASP A 118 3.48 24.24 -12.36
N LEU A 119 2.44 23.46 -12.03
CA LEU A 119 2.51 22.00 -11.95
C LEU A 119 2.06 21.29 -13.23
N VAL A 120 1.57 21.98 -14.23
CA VAL A 120 1.11 21.38 -15.50
C VAL A 120 2.25 20.62 -16.18
N GLY A 121 2.04 19.31 -16.45
CA GLY A 121 3.04 18.41 -17.04
C GLY A 121 4.21 18.05 -16.11
N ARG A 122 4.17 18.47 -14.83
CA ARG A 122 5.19 18.16 -13.82
C ARG A 122 4.65 17.29 -12.67
N VAL A 123 3.45 16.78 -12.84
CA VAL A 123 2.77 15.90 -11.89
C VAL A 123 2.76 14.48 -12.47
N ALA A 124 2.93 13.50 -11.61
CA ALA A 124 2.79 12.10 -12.00
C ALA A 124 1.79 11.36 -11.09
N ILE A 125 1.20 10.30 -11.61
CA ILE A 125 0.33 9.38 -10.86
C ILE A 125 0.69 7.93 -11.19
N ASP A 126 0.58 7.06 -10.21
CA ASP A 126 0.66 5.62 -10.45
C ASP A 126 -0.65 5.12 -11.05
N LYS A 127 -0.56 4.48 -12.22
CA LYS A 127 -1.72 4.03 -13.00
C LYS A 127 -2.43 2.82 -12.40
N SER A 128 -1.82 2.14 -11.44
CA SER A 128 -2.37 0.96 -10.78
C SER A 128 -3.13 1.30 -9.49
N ASP A 129 -3.01 2.54 -9.02
CA ASP A 129 -3.58 2.98 -7.74
C ASP A 129 -5.03 3.46 -7.89
N THR A 130 -5.91 2.50 -8.03
CA THR A 130 -7.36 2.73 -8.10
C THR A 130 -7.95 3.02 -6.72
N GLU A 131 -7.26 2.66 -5.66
CA GLU A 131 -7.64 2.89 -4.28
C GLU A 131 -7.67 4.38 -3.95
N TRP A 132 -6.69 5.14 -4.43
CA TRP A 132 -6.70 6.60 -4.35
C TRP A 132 -7.92 7.20 -5.05
N LEU A 133 -8.21 6.74 -6.28
CA LEU A 133 -9.34 7.25 -7.05
C LEU A 133 -10.67 6.94 -6.35
N SER A 134 -10.84 5.72 -5.83
CA SER A 134 -12.05 5.34 -5.10
C SER A 134 -12.27 6.19 -3.85
N ALA A 135 -11.18 6.50 -3.11
CA ALA A 135 -11.25 7.36 -1.94
C ALA A 135 -11.67 8.79 -2.30
N ILE A 136 -11.21 9.34 -3.44
CA ILE A 136 -11.67 10.61 -3.97
C ILE A 136 -13.19 10.58 -4.21
N PHE A 137 -13.69 9.52 -4.87
CA PHE A 137 -15.12 9.39 -5.14
C PHE A 137 -15.95 9.21 -3.86
N GLU A 138 -15.45 8.45 -2.90
CA GLU A 138 -16.13 8.25 -1.61
C GLU A 138 -16.20 9.56 -0.80
N HIS A 139 -15.13 10.34 -0.81
CA HIS A 139 -15.06 11.60 -0.06
C HIS A 139 -15.92 12.70 -0.67
N TYR A 140 -15.82 12.89 -1.99
CA TYR A 140 -16.50 13.98 -2.69
C TYR A 140 -17.88 13.60 -3.23
N GLY A 141 -18.24 12.32 -3.22
CA GLY A 141 -19.41 11.76 -3.90
C GLY A 141 -19.14 11.49 -5.38
N GLU A 142 -19.95 10.59 -5.97
CA GLU A 142 -19.74 10.06 -7.35
C GLU A 142 -19.57 11.17 -8.41
N GLN A 143 -20.50 12.13 -8.46
CA GLN A 143 -20.47 13.16 -9.50
C GLN A 143 -19.31 14.14 -9.33
N ARG A 144 -19.13 14.68 -8.11
CA ARG A 144 -18.07 15.65 -7.82
C ARG A 144 -16.69 15.02 -7.88
N GLY A 145 -16.54 13.80 -7.33
CA GLY A 145 -15.28 13.06 -7.39
C GLY A 145 -14.86 12.74 -8.82
N ARG A 146 -15.81 12.29 -9.67
CA ARG A 146 -15.53 12.05 -11.09
C ARG A 146 -15.12 13.34 -11.80
N LYS A 147 -15.87 14.43 -11.60
CA LYS A 147 -15.52 15.72 -12.19
C LYS A 147 -14.14 16.19 -11.75
N LEU A 148 -13.82 16.13 -10.46
CA LEU A 148 -12.52 16.53 -9.93
C LEU A 148 -11.38 15.72 -10.56
N ALA A 149 -11.54 14.39 -10.66
CA ALA A 149 -10.54 13.54 -11.30
C ALA A 149 -10.35 13.88 -12.79
N GLN A 150 -11.43 14.16 -13.52
CA GLN A 150 -11.39 14.61 -14.93
C GLN A 150 -10.73 15.98 -15.06
N ASP A 151 -11.05 16.93 -14.18
CA ASP A 151 -10.45 18.26 -14.16
C ASP A 151 -8.94 18.17 -13.86
N ILE A 152 -8.51 17.31 -12.93
CA ILE A 152 -7.10 17.01 -12.67
C ILE A 152 -6.42 16.44 -13.92
N ALA A 153 -7.04 15.45 -14.57
CA ALA A 153 -6.49 14.83 -15.77
C ALA A 153 -6.28 15.84 -16.91
N THR A 154 -7.24 16.72 -17.13
CA THR A 154 -7.22 17.70 -18.24
C THR A 154 -6.35 18.92 -17.94
N THR A 155 -6.38 19.41 -16.70
CA THR A 155 -5.67 20.63 -16.29
C THR A 155 -4.20 20.37 -16.04
N LEU A 156 -3.86 19.35 -15.22
CA LEU A 156 -2.48 19.07 -14.86
C LEU A 156 -1.75 18.17 -15.85
N LYS A 157 -2.50 17.38 -16.63
CA LYS A 157 -1.97 16.42 -17.60
C LYS A 157 -0.93 15.50 -16.97
N PRO A 158 -1.30 14.76 -15.90
CA PRO A 158 -0.35 13.99 -15.12
C PRO A 158 0.28 12.88 -15.97
N ILE A 159 1.56 12.63 -15.74
CA ILE A 159 2.30 11.53 -16.37
C ILE A 159 1.93 10.25 -15.65
N LEU A 160 1.57 9.20 -16.42
CA LEU A 160 1.21 7.89 -15.87
C LEU A 160 2.48 7.05 -15.68
N THR A 161 2.74 6.66 -14.45
CA THR A 161 3.85 5.75 -14.08
C THR A 161 3.32 4.39 -13.68
N GLU A 162 4.22 3.43 -13.47
CA GLU A 162 3.88 2.11 -12.95
C GLU A 162 4.86 1.73 -11.83
N GLY A 163 4.34 1.64 -10.61
CA GLY A 163 5.07 1.26 -9.42
C GLY A 163 5.41 2.44 -8.52
N HIS A 164 4.81 2.46 -7.35
CA HIS A 164 4.95 3.53 -6.35
C HIS A 164 6.39 3.80 -5.89
N LEU A 165 7.25 2.77 -5.82
CA LEU A 165 8.66 2.99 -5.47
C LEU A 165 9.40 3.73 -6.59
N LEU A 166 9.13 3.40 -7.84
CA LEU A 166 9.67 4.14 -8.97
C LEU A 166 9.18 5.58 -8.93
N LEU A 167 7.88 5.80 -8.74
CA LEU A 167 7.28 7.13 -8.64
C LEU A 167 7.92 7.96 -7.52
N ALA A 168 8.13 7.38 -6.31
CA ALA A 168 8.81 8.06 -5.22
C ALA A 168 10.25 8.46 -5.58
N ARG A 169 10.99 7.58 -6.25
CA ARG A 169 12.37 7.83 -6.71
C ARG A 169 12.42 8.92 -7.76
N SER A 170 11.52 8.91 -8.74
CA SER A 170 11.43 9.93 -9.79
C SER A 170 11.09 11.30 -9.22
N VAL A 171 10.21 11.38 -8.20
CA VAL A 171 9.99 12.65 -7.46
C VAL A 171 11.26 13.06 -6.73
N GLY A 172 11.94 12.14 -6.02
CA GLY A 172 13.19 12.42 -5.34
C GLY A 172 14.31 12.89 -6.28
N ALA A 173 14.37 12.35 -7.50
CA ALA A 173 15.32 12.76 -8.54
C ALA A 173 14.96 14.08 -9.22
N GLY A 174 13.74 14.62 -9.00
CA GLY A 174 13.27 15.84 -9.62
C GLY A 174 12.73 15.69 -11.04
N GLU A 175 12.49 14.45 -11.50
CA GLU A 175 11.82 14.19 -12.79
C GLU A 175 10.38 14.72 -12.77
N TYR A 176 9.71 14.60 -11.61
CA TYR A 176 8.40 15.16 -11.33
C TYR A 176 8.46 16.05 -10.10
N ALA A 177 7.72 17.15 -10.14
CA ALA A 177 7.61 18.05 -8.99
C ALA A 177 6.73 17.45 -7.90
N VAL A 178 5.67 16.71 -8.30
CA VAL A 178 4.66 16.14 -7.43
C VAL A 178 4.20 14.78 -7.95
N ALA A 179 3.99 13.83 -7.02
CA ALA A 179 3.15 12.65 -7.23
C ALA A 179 1.83 12.87 -6.49
N LEU A 180 0.67 12.63 -7.14
CA LEU A 180 -0.64 12.83 -6.50
C LEU A 180 -1.09 11.65 -5.66
N ASN A 181 -0.62 10.45 -5.97
CA ASN A 181 -1.07 9.19 -5.39
C ASN A 181 0.12 8.27 -5.09
N ASN A 182 0.94 8.62 -4.13
CA ASN A 182 2.03 7.73 -3.72
C ASN A 182 1.79 7.17 -2.33
N TYR A 183 2.42 6.05 -2.01
CA TYR A 183 2.39 5.53 -0.65
C TYR A 183 3.37 6.30 0.23
N THR A 184 2.87 6.83 1.35
CA THR A 184 3.66 7.56 2.35
C THR A 184 4.94 6.83 2.74
N ASN A 185 4.84 5.52 2.99
CA ASN A 185 5.98 4.69 3.37
C ASN A 185 7.08 4.60 2.29
N LEU A 186 6.72 4.65 1.01
CA LEU A 186 7.70 4.62 -0.07
C LEU A 186 8.35 6.00 -0.28
N THR A 187 7.60 7.07 -0.11
CA THR A 187 8.15 8.42 -0.04
C THR A 187 9.13 8.55 1.13
N LEU A 188 8.77 8.05 2.31
CA LEU A 188 9.64 8.03 3.48
C LEU A 188 10.90 7.18 3.26
N ASN A 189 10.78 6.03 2.62
CA ASN A 189 11.94 5.18 2.29
C ASN A 189 12.96 5.95 1.44
N VAL A 190 12.50 6.66 0.41
CA VAL A 190 13.36 7.46 -0.47
C VAL A 190 13.91 8.69 0.25
N LYS A 191 13.12 9.34 1.13
CA LYS A 191 13.56 10.44 2.00
C LYS A 191 14.64 10.00 2.98
N LEU A 192 14.48 8.87 3.65
CA LEU A 192 15.46 8.30 4.58
C LEU A 192 16.78 7.93 3.88
N ALA A 193 16.73 7.62 2.58
CA ALA A 193 17.91 7.44 1.75
C ALA A 193 18.58 8.76 1.31
N GLY A 194 18.09 9.92 1.77
CA GLY A 194 18.68 11.25 1.55
C GLY A 194 18.16 12.01 0.33
N ALA A 195 17.14 11.51 -0.36
CA ALA A 195 16.57 12.24 -1.50
C ALA A 195 15.71 13.44 -1.04
N PRO A 196 15.70 14.56 -1.80
CA PRO A 196 14.91 15.75 -1.49
C PRO A 196 13.42 15.55 -1.82
N THR A 197 12.77 14.67 -1.07
CA THR A 197 11.35 14.39 -1.20
C THR A 197 10.67 14.36 0.16
N ASP A 198 9.39 14.72 0.19
CA ASP A 198 8.54 14.60 1.35
C ASP A 198 7.10 14.33 0.94
N TYR A 199 6.26 13.93 1.89
CA TYR A 199 4.81 13.75 1.69
C TYR A 199 4.04 14.86 2.41
N TRP A 200 2.79 15.06 2.01
CA TRP A 200 1.81 15.79 2.82
C TRP A 200 0.44 15.12 2.69
N ALA A 201 -0.32 15.18 3.77
CA ALA A 201 -1.62 14.52 3.81
C ALA A 201 -2.75 15.45 3.40
N LEU A 202 -3.57 15.04 2.45
CA LEU A 202 -4.82 15.68 2.03
C LEU A 202 -6.01 14.78 2.36
N ASP A 203 -7.19 15.37 2.49
CA ASP A 203 -8.43 14.60 2.56
C ASP A 203 -8.94 14.25 1.17
N PRO A 204 -9.24 12.99 0.89
CA PRO A 204 -9.07 11.81 1.76
C PRO A 204 -7.68 11.18 1.65
N VAL A 205 -7.35 10.32 2.63
CA VAL A 205 -6.20 9.41 2.57
C VAL A 205 -6.73 7.99 2.37
N ALA A 206 -6.42 7.34 1.26
CA ALA A 206 -6.73 5.92 1.08
C ALA A 206 -5.79 5.06 1.93
N LEU A 207 -6.32 4.02 2.56
CA LEU A 207 -5.58 3.09 3.41
C LEU A 207 -5.69 1.67 2.85
N ILE A 208 -4.54 1.08 2.56
CA ILE A 208 -4.40 -0.28 2.05
C ILE A 208 -3.41 -1.04 2.93
N PHE A 209 -3.55 -2.36 3.03
CA PHE A 209 -2.68 -3.18 3.85
C PHE A 209 -1.84 -4.14 3.02
N GLY A 210 -0.54 -4.24 3.33
CA GLY A 210 0.21 -5.43 3.04
C GLY A 210 -0.15 -6.49 4.07
N SER A 211 -0.84 -7.53 3.64
CA SER A 211 -1.50 -8.49 4.54
C SER A 211 -0.91 -9.89 4.41
N VAL A 212 -0.98 -10.65 5.50
CA VAL A 212 -0.64 -12.07 5.56
C VAL A 212 -1.91 -12.91 5.51
N GLY A 213 -1.90 -13.97 4.69
CA GLY A 213 -2.91 -15.02 4.65
C GLY A 213 -2.26 -16.39 4.65
N ILE A 214 -2.87 -17.37 5.29
CA ILE A 214 -2.41 -18.77 5.34
C ILE A 214 -3.15 -19.55 4.25
N ASN A 215 -2.44 -20.40 3.53
CA ASN A 215 -3.03 -21.31 2.55
C ASN A 215 -3.98 -22.30 3.25
N SER A 216 -5.21 -22.45 2.75
CA SER A 216 -6.15 -23.44 3.27
C SER A 216 -5.66 -24.90 3.10
N GLN A 217 -4.70 -25.11 2.17
CA GLN A 217 -4.04 -26.38 1.90
C GLN A 217 -2.57 -26.38 2.34
N ALA A 218 -2.19 -25.50 3.28
CA ALA A 218 -0.81 -25.37 3.73
C ALA A 218 -0.19 -26.72 4.13
N PRO A 219 1.03 -27.04 3.66
CA PRO A 219 1.73 -28.25 4.11
C PRO A 219 2.07 -28.20 5.62
N HIS A 220 2.32 -27.01 6.17
CA HIS A 220 2.73 -26.81 7.55
C HIS A 220 1.86 -25.75 8.27
N PRO A 221 0.54 -25.99 8.49
CA PRO A 221 -0.38 -24.94 8.95
C PRO A 221 -0.03 -24.39 10.36
N LYS A 222 0.54 -25.19 11.24
CA LYS A 222 0.99 -24.74 12.57
C LYS A 222 2.20 -23.81 12.47
N THR A 223 3.14 -24.13 11.57
CA THR A 223 4.31 -23.28 11.28
C THR A 223 3.87 -21.97 10.61
N ALA A 224 2.90 -22.03 9.70
CA ALA A 224 2.32 -20.84 9.08
C ALA A 224 1.67 -19.91 10.13
N LEU A 225 0.96 -20.46 11.11
CA LEU A 225 0.39 -19.69 12.23
C LEU A 225 1.49 -19.07 13.11
N LEU A 226 2.57 -19.81 13.41
CA LEU A 226 3.73 -19.28 14.12
C LEU A 226 4.37 -18.12 13.35
N ALA A 227 4.60 -18.29 12.04
CA ALA A 227 5.14 -17.24 11.18
C ALA A 227 4.20 -16.03 11.11
N THR A 228 2.88 -16.24 11.10
CA THR A 228 1.91 -15.15 11.15
C THR A 228 1.98 -14.37 12.46
N ASN A 229 2.09 -15.05 13.61
CA ASN A 229 2.31 -14.36 14.88
C ASN A 229 3.61 -13.58 14.88
N PHE A 230 4.67 -14.11 14.29
CA PHE A 230 5.94 -13.41 14.17
C PHE A 230 5.80 -12.13 13.32
N VAL A 231 5.22 -12.19 12.12
CA VAL A 231 5.09 -11.00 11.25
C VAL A 231 4.16 -9.93 11.84
N LEU A 232 3.24 -10.31 12.72
CA LEU A 232 2.37 -9.38 13.45
C LEU A 232 2.97 -8.93 14.80
N SER A 233 4.11 -9.47 15.23
CA SER A 233 4.73 -9.13 16.51
C SER A 233 5.25 -7.70 16.54
N LYS A 234 5.41 -7.15 17.75
CA LYS A 234 5.99 -5.82 17.95
C LYS A 234 7.39 -5.70 17.36
N GLN A 235 8.24 -6.67 17.66
CA GLN A 235 9.63 -6.73 17.16
C GLN A 235 9.67 -6.69 15.63
N SER A 236 8.83 -7.47 15.00
CA SER A 236 8.74 -7.59 13.55
C SER A 236 8.29 -6.30 12.87
N GLN A 237 7.26 -5.66 13.41
CA GLN A 237 6.79 -4.40 12.86
C GLN A 237 7.76 -3.24 13.16
N GLN A 238 8.41 -3.19 14.32
CA GLN A 238 9.48 -2.24 14.60
C GLN A 238 10.65 -2.37 13.62
N PHE A 239 11.02 -3.60 13.26
CA PHE A 239 12.05 -3.81 12.24
C PHE A 239 11.65 -3.21 10.89
N LEU A 240 10.40 -3.39 10.47
CA LEU A 240 9.90 -2.85 9.20
C LEU A 240 9.87 -1.31 9.16
N THR A 241 9.74 -0.64 10.31
CA THR A 241 9.77 0.84 10.34
C THR A 241 11.13 1.42 9.94
N GLN A 242 12.22 0.66 10.07
CA GLN A 242 13.56 1.08 9.60
C GLN A 242 13.61 1.32 8.08
N PHE A 243 12.69 0.72 7.34
CA PHE A 243 12.52 0.88 5.90
C PHE A 243 11.38 1.86 5.54
N GLY A 244 10.91 2.63 6.51
CA GLY A 244 9.80 3.56 6.35
C GLY A 244 8.42 2.90 6.35
N ARG A 245 8.31 1.56 6.57
CA ARG A 245 7.01 0.88 6.64
C ARG A 245 6.19 1.40 7.81
N LEU A 246 4.90 1.58 7.59
CA LEU A 246 3.98 2.05 8.62
C LEU A 246 3.34 0.84 9.31
N PRO A 247 3.43 0.76 10.64
CA PRO A 247 2.94 -0.40 11.39
C PRO A 247 1.41 -0.44 11.39
N THR A 248 0.86 -1.65 11.54
CA THR A 248 -0.56 -1.85 11.86
C THR A 248 -0.81 -1.95 13.36
N ARG A 249 0.24 -1.97 14.18
CA ARG A 249 0.16 -2.00 15.64
C ARG A 249 0.16 -0.58 16.20
N LEU A 250 -0.66 -0.37 17.25
CA LEU A 250 -0.73 0.92 17.93
C LEU A 250 0.44 1.16 18.92
N ASP A 251 1.13 0.08 19.32
CA ASP A 251 2.25 0.12 20.27
C ASP A 251 3.63 0.10 19.57
N VAL A 252 3.65 0.36 18.28
CA VAL A 252 4.87 0.55 17.46
C VAL A 252 4.83 1.93 16.83
N ASP A 253 5.85 2.74 17.11
CA ASP A 253 5.98 4.06 16.49
C ASP A 253 6.59 3.95 15.08
N THR A 254 6.38 4.98 14.29
CA THR A 254 6.91 5.10 12.92
C THR A 254 8.35 5.62 12.92
N ASN A 255 9.04 5.45 11.80
CA ASN A 255 10.32 6.10 11.55
C ASN A 255 10.24 6.92 10.23
N PRO A 256 10.28 8.27 10.30
CA PRO A 256 10.42 9.09 11.52
C PRO A 256 9.19 9.00 12.44
N PRO A 257 9.33 9.37 13.73
CA PRO A 257 8.19 9.42 14.66
C PRO A 257 7.12 10.42 14.23
N GLY A 258 5.88 10.18 14.64
CA GLY A 258 4.78 11.14 14.45
C GLY A 258 4.05 11.04 13.11
N VAL A 259 4.46 10.17 12.19
CA VAL A 259 3.81 10.03 10.86
C VAL A 259 2.34 9.64 11.02
N MET A 260 2.03 8.67 11.89
CA MET A 260 0.65 8.20 12.10
C MET A 260 -0.24 9.30 12.66
N GLN A 261 0.28 10.16 13.55
CA GLN A 261 -0.47 11.28 14.11
C GLN A 261 -0.88 12.26 13.01
N VAL A 262 0.00 12.56 12.06
CA VAL A 262 -0.31 13.44 10.91
C VAL A 262 -1.36 12.81 10.00
N LEU A 263 -1.21 11.53 9.68
CA LEU A 263 -2.13 10.81 8.80
C LEU A 263 -3.53 10.68 9.40
N HIS A 264 -3.62 10.41 10.71
CA HIS A 264 -4.89 10.21 11.40
C HIS A 264 -5.63 11.53 11.72
N GLN A 265 -5.03 12.69 11.46
CA GLN A 265 -5.75 13.98 11.44
C GLN A 265 -6.60 14.14 10.18
N LYS A 266 -6.45 13.26 9.20
CA LYS A 266 -7.16 13.25 7.93
C LYS A 266 -8.26 12.21 7.90
N LYS A 267 -9.20 12.36 6.95
CA LYS A 267 -10.21 11.34 6.69
C LYS A 267 -9.57 10.14 6.02
N VAL A 268 -9.20 9.15 6.83
CA VAL A 268 -8.63 7.89 6.37
C VAL A 268 -9.75 6.96 5.93
N LEU A 269 -9.70 6.50 4.68
CA LEU A 269 -10.67 5.60 4.06
C LEU A 269 -10.01 4.27 3.71
N PRO A 270 -10.36 3.17 4.40
CA PRO A 270 -9.89 1.83 4.03
C PRO A 270 -10.38 1.44 2.63
N ALA A 271 -9.46 1.12 1.74
CA ALA A 271 -9.77 0.67 0.38
C ALA A 271 -9.48 -0.85 0.27
N VAL A 272 -10.45 -1.65 0.70
CA VAL A 272 -10.40 -3.11 0.66
C VAL A 272 -11.38 -3.59 -0.41
N PHE A 273 -10.88 -3.87 -1.61
CA PHE A 273 -11.70 -4.21 -2.76
C PHE A 273 -11.83 -5.72 -2.96
N SER A 274 -13.01 -6.15 -3.36
CA SER A 274 -13.22 -7.41 -4.07
C SER A 274 -12.58 -7.37 -5.48
N ALA A 275 -12.46 -8.52 -6.12
CA ALA A 275 -11.96 -8.59 -7.50
C ALA A 275 -12.84 -7.79 -8.49
N ASP A 276 -14.16 -7.79 -8.31
CA ASP A 276 -15.10 -7.08 -9.17
C ASP A 276 -15.02 -5.56 -8.95
N GLU A 277 -14.89 -5.10 -7.71
CA GLU A 277 -14.67 -3.69 -7.41
C GLU A 277 -13.35 -3.20 -8.00
N GLN A 278 -12.28 -3.98 -7.91
CA GLN A 278 -11.01 -3.64 -8.56
C GLN A 278 -11.18 -3.47 -10.07
N LYS A 279 -11.91 -4.38 -10.72
CA LYS A 279 -12.19 -4.29 -12.16
C LYS A 279 -12.99 -3.05 -12.53
N LYS A 280 -14.02 -2.72 -11.71
CA LYS A 280 -14.79 -1.47 -11.85
C LYS A 280 -13.88 -0.26 -11.80
N TRP A 281 -13.03 -0.16 -10.76
CA TRP A 281 -12.16 1.00 -10.57
C TRP A 281 -11.07 1.11 -11.64
N ASN A 282 -10.54 -0.01 -12.14
CA ASN A 282 -9.63 -0.01 -13.30
C ASN A 282 -10.31 0.59 -14.54
N THR A 283 -11.57 0.27 -14.77
CA THR A 283 -12.35 0.82 -15.90
C THR A 283 -12.50 2.33 -15.72
N VAL A 284 -12.95 2.80 -14.55
CA VAL A 284 -13.13 4.22 -14.24
C VAL A 284 -11.80 4.99 -14.38
N PHE A 285 -10.70 4.44 -13.87
CA PHE A 285 -9.38 5.06 -14.01
C PHE A 285 -8.98 5.25 -15.47
N ASN A 286 -9.17 4.21 -16.30
CA ASN A 286 -8.84 4.28 -17.72
C ASN A 286 -9.73 5.28 -18.47
N GLU A 287 -11.01 5.36 -18.17
CA GLU A 287 -11.92 6.36 -18.75
C GLU A 287 -11.46 7.80 -18.50
N ILE A 288 -10.92 8.07 -17.30
CA ILE A 288 -10.54 9.43 -16.86
C ILE A 288 -9.12 9.77 -17.34
N PHE A 289 -8.14 8.91 -17.11
CA PHE A 289 -6.73 9.23 -17.32
C PHE A 289 -6.14 8.68 -18.61
N ARG A 290 -6.89 7.83 -19.34
CA ARG A 290 -6.50 7.27 -20.64
C ARG A 290 -7.66 7.35 -21.64
N PRO A 291 -8.27 8.51 -21.82
CA PRO A 291 -9.31 8.63 -22.85
C PRO A 291 -8.73 8.22 -24.20
N ARG A 292 -9.49 7.41 -24.95
CA ARG A 292 -9.12 6.96 -26.31
C ARG A 292 -9.09 8.12 -27.29
#